data_b7992b1a40009c38397663bfc0e78e3a
#
_entry.id   b7992b1a40009c38397663bfc0e78e3a
#
_cell.length_a   1.000
_cell.length_b   1.000
_cell.length_c   1.000
_cell.angle_alpha   90.00
_cell.angle_beta   90.00
_cell.angle_gamma   90.00
#
_symmetry.space_group_name_H-M   'P 1'
#
loop_
_entity.id
_entity.type
_entity.pdbx_description
1 polymer ?
#
loop_
_entity_poly.entity_id
_entity_poly.type
_entity_poly.pdbx_seq_one_letter_code
_entity_poly.pdbx_strand_id
1 'polypeptide(L)'
;MKKTLAVLLALVLILATASAVAESKGMIYGIYKAGDQTWFIDEGVAAEAAAKEAGYDFTYVDAKMSPEEYLRAIDNAIANKAVGVVTCIPDQTMSGAAVEKLAEAGIPVVAADDALQDGAGELLAPWVGINAYVIGEANGAWLAEYAIANNLVNDP
;
A
#
# COMPACT_ATOMS: atom_id res chain seq x y z
N MET A 1 39.06 40.27 19.78
CA MET A 1 37.85 40.63 19.03
C MET A 1 37.70 39.91 17.69
N LYS A 2 38.66 39.94 16.74
CA LYS A 2 38.50 39.26 15.43
C LYS A 2 38.41 37.73 15.54
N LYS A 3 39.13 37.07 16.47
CA LYS A 3 39.08 35.62 16.69
C LYS A 3 37.79 35.14 17.37
N THR A 4 37.28 35.96 18.29
CA THR A 4 35.97 35.67 18.93
C THR A 4 34.78 35.82 18.00
N LEU A 5 34.86 36.80 17.06
CA LEU A 5 33.83 36.99 16.04
C LEU A 5 33.82 35.85 15.02
N ALA A 6 35.02 35.36 14.63
CA ALA A 6 35.14 34.24 13.71
C ALA A 6 34.58 32.92 14.33
N VAL A 7 34.80 32.67 15.62
CA VAL A 7 34.27 31.50 16.31
C VAL A 7 32.73 31.59 16.45
N LEU A 8 32.19 32.78 16.72
CA LEU A 8 30.74 33.01 16.77
C LEU A 8 30.09 32.81 15.39
N LEU A 9 30.72 33.30 14.30
CA LEU A 9 30.23 33.08 12.95
C LEU A 9 30.28 31.60 12.55
N ALA A 10 31.35 30.87 12.93
CA ALA A 10 31.44 29.43 12.69
C ALA A 10 30.38 28.63 13.45
N LEU A 11 30.08 29.01 14.70
CA LEU A 11 29.00 28.37 15.48
C LEU A 11 27.61 28.66 14.88
N VAL A 12 27.36 29.84 14.38
CA VAL A 12 26.09 30.20 13.73
C VAL A 12 25.94 29.45 12.39
N LEU A 13 27.04 29.27 11.63
CA LEU A 13 27.02 28.46 10.41
C LEU A 13 26.79 26.96 10.70
N ILE A 14 27.33 26.43 11.79
CA ILE A 14 27.12 25.03 12.20
C ILE A 14 25.66 24.81 12.67
N LEU A 15 25.06 25.80 13.35
CA LEU A 15 23.63 25.73 13.70
C LEU A 15 22.69 25.89 12.50
N ALA A 16 23.13 26.61 11.45
CA ALA A 16 22.33 26.78 10.23
C ALA A 16 22.35 25.55 9.31
N THR A 17 23.30 24.64 9.50
CA THR A 17 23.34 23.33 8.81
C THR A 17 22.65 22.21 9.60
N ALA A 18 21.98 22.51 10.71
CA ALA A 18 21.01 21.60 11.25
C ALA A 18 19.96 21.39 10.13
N SER A 19 20.18 20.33 9.35
CA SER A 19 19.26 19.90 8.31
C SER A 19 17.88 19.96 8.90
N ALA A 20 17.02 20.83 8.40
CA ALA A 20 15.60 20.75 8.68
C ALA A 20 15.17 19.36 8.20
N VAL A 21 15.17 18.39 9.11
CA VAL A 21 14.47 17.14 8.88
C VAL A 21 13.04 17.61 8.66
N ALA A 22 12.58 17.56 7.42
CA ALA A 22 11.21 17.93 7.10
C ALA A 22 10.31 17.09 8.01
N GLU A 23 9.50 17.78 8.81
CA GLU A 23 8.52 17.10 9.68
C GLU A 23 7.63 16.23 8.79
N SER A 24 7.43 14.97 9.21
CA SER A 24 6.57 14.05 8.46
C SER A 24 5.15 14.61 8.36
N LYS A 25 4.54 14.46 7.19
CA LYS A 25 3.14 14.85 6.94
C LYS A 25 2.13 13.93 7.64
N GLY A 26 2.62 12.84 8.25
CA GLY A 26 1.84 11.85 8.96
C GLY A 26 2.19 10.42 8.56
N MET A 27 1.53 9.44 9.19
CA MET A 27 1.78 8.02 9.01
C MET A 27 0.75 7.40 8.05
N ILE A 28 1.23 6.70 7.02
CA ILE A 28 0.41 5.83 6.16
C ILE A 28 0.60 4.38 6.63
N TYR A 29 -0.49 3.63 6.71
CA TYR A 29 -0.47 2.20 6.99
C TYR A 29 -0.64 1.40 5.71
N GLY A 30 0.28 0.47 5.43
CA GLY A 30 0.14 -0.57 4.42
C GLY A 30 -0.26 -1.87 5.10
N ILE A 31 -1.52 -2.31 4.96
CA ILE A 31 -2.05 -3.49 5.62
C ILE A 31 -2.29 -4.56 4.56
N TYR A 32 -1.46 -5.62 4.56
CA TYR A 32 -1.46 -6.66 3.53
C TYR A 32 -1.92 -8.00 4.08
N LYS A 33 -2.77 -8.72 3.33
CA LYS A 33 -3.38 -9.98 3.76
C LYS A 33 -2.37 -11.08 4.07
N ALA A 34 -1.25 -11.15 3.35
CA ALA A 34 -0.22 -12.18 3.48
C ALA A 34 1.17 -11.53 3.38
N GLY A 35 1.50 -10.72 4.37
CA GLY A 35 2.67 -9.86 4.37
C GLY A 35 4.02 -10.60 4.47
N ASP A 36 4.04 -11.91 4.55
CA ASP A 36 5.22 -12.77 4.45
C ASP A 36 5.50 -13.26 3.01
N GLN A 37 4.57 -13.03 2.06
CA GLN A 37 4.74 -13.41 0.66
C GLN A 37 5.45 -12.30 -0.12
N THR A 38 6.36 -12.70 -1.02
CA THR A 38 7.17 -11.78 -1.83
C THR A 38 6.33 -10.74 -2.57
N TRP A 39 5.17 -11.13 -3.11
CA TRP A 39 4.24 -10.23 -3.80
C TRP A 39 3.89 -9.01 -2.94
N PHE A 40 3.40 -9.26 -1.73
CA PHE A 40 2.96 -8.17 -0.81
C PHE A 40 4.15 -7.43 -0.17
N ILE A 41 5.30 -8.10 -0.01
CA ILE A 41 6.54 -7.44 0.41
C ILE A 41 6.96 -6.40 -0.64
N ASP A 42 6.97 -6.77 -1.93
CA ASP A 42 7.34 -5.88 -3.03
C ASP A 42 6.36 -4.70 -3.17
N GLU A 43 5.05 -4.95 -3.04
CA GLU A 43 4.03 -3.89 -2.98
C GLU A 43 4.29 -2.93 -1.82
N GLY A 44 4.56 -3.47 -0.62
CA GLY A 44 4.84 -2.68 0.57
C GLY A 44 6.10 -1.83 0.44
N VAL A 45 7.17 -2.39 -0.15
CA VAL A 45 8.42 -1.65 -0.43
C VAL A 45 8.16 -0.50 -1.40
N ALA A 46 7.38 -0.74 -2.46
CA ALA A 46 7.03 0.31 -3.42
C ALA A 46 6.15 1.40 -2.78
N ALA A 47 5.16 1.01 -1.99
CA ALA A 47 4.28 1.94 -1.27
C ALA A 47 5.07 2.78 -0.25
N GLU A 48 5.98 2.16 0.51
CA GLU A 48 6.86 2.86 1.46
C GLU A 48 7.75 3.88 0.75
N ALA A 49 8.36 3.49 -0.37
CA ALA A 49 9.21 4.39 -1.15
C ALA A 49 8.42 5.62 -1.65
N ALA A 50 7.22 5.41 -2.21
CA ALA A 50 6.34 6.47 -2.68
C ALA A 50 5.86 7.38 -1.52
N ALA A 51 5.50 6.80 -0.38
CA ALA A 51 5.11 7.56 0.81
C ALA A 51 6.25 8.46 1.31
N LYS A 52 7.46 7.93 1.41
CA LYS A 52 8.66 8.68 1.82
C LYS A 52 9.00 9.81 0.84
N GLU A 53 8.93 9.54 -0.46
CA GLU A 53 9.14 10.57 -1.48
C GLU A 53 8.11 11.71 -1.36
N ALA A 54 6.87 11.38 -1.02
CA ALA A 54 5.81 12.34 -0.78
C ALA A 54 5.90 13.04 0.60
N GLY A 55 6.84 12.64 1.47
CA GLY A 55 7.07 13.22 2.79
C GLY A 55 6.21 12.63 3.92
N TYR A 56 5.73 11.39 3.75
CA TYR A 56 5.00 10.64 4.78
C TYR A 56 5.86 9.53 5.39
N ASP A 57 5.57 9.17 6.62
CA ASP A 57 6.03 7.94 7.21
C ASP A 57 5.15 6.76 6.73
N PHE A 58 5.69 5.54 6.78
CA PHE A 58 4.98 4.35 6.36
C PHE A 58 5.16 3.22 7.37
N THR A 59 4.09 2.50 7.66
CA THR A 59 4.12 1.29 8.50
C THR A 59 3.55 0.12 7.72
N TYR A 60 4.38 -0.92 7.51
CA TYR A 60 3.96 -2.18 6.91
C TYR A 60 3.36 -3.10 7.96
N VAL A 61 2.18 -3.68 7.69
CA VAL A 61 1.49 -4.61 8.59
C VAL A 61 1.08 -5.86 7.83
N ASP A 62 1.51 -7.02 8.34
CA ASP A 62 1.08 -8.33 7.87
C ASP A 62 -0.18 -8.78 8.63
N ALA A 63 -1.29 -8.95 7.92
CA ALA A 63 -2.54 -9.46 8.48
C ALA A 63 -2.59 -11.00 8.56
N LYS A 64 -1.56 -11.71 8.09
CA LYS A 64 -1.38 -13.17 8.25
C LYS A 64 -2.56 -14.00 7.77
N MET A 65 -3.23 -13.57 6.69
CA MET A 65 -4.46 -14.16 6.18
C MET A 65 -5.58 -14.25 7.25
N SER A 66 -5.52 -13.42 8.30
CA SER A 66 -6.46 -13.42 9.41
C SER A 66 -7.37 -12.19 9.36
N PRO A 67 -8.69 -12.37 9.22
CA PRO A 67 -9.66 -11.29 9.35
C PRO A 67 -9.54 -10.52 10.65
N GLU A 68 -9.26 -11.22 11.76
CA GLU A 68 -9.10 -10.60 13.07
C GLU A 68 -7.84 -9.72 13.17
N GLU A 69 -6.70 -10.20 12.68
CA GLU A 69 -5.46 -9.41 12.62
C GLU A 69 -5.63 -8.19 11.72
N TYR A 70 -6.35 -8.35 10.60
CA TYR A 70 -6.64 -7.26 9.69
C TYR A 70 -7.45 -6.14 10.36
N LEU A 71 -8.56 -6.48 11.04
CA LEU A 71 -9.36 -5.49 11.79
C LEU A 71 -8.56 -4.84 12.91
N ARG A 72 -7.71 -5.60 13.61
CA ARG A 72 -6.80 -5.07 14.62
C ARG A 72 -5.80 -4.08 14.02
N ALA A 73 -5.30 -4.35 12.82
CA ALA A 73 -4.41 -3.42 12.12
C ALA A 73 -5.13 -2.11 11.75
N ILE A 74 -6.39 -2.17 11.32
CA ILE A 74 -7.23 -0.99 11.11
C ILE A 74 -7.42 -0.22 12.41
N ASP A 75 -7.75 -0.89 13.52
CA ASP A 75 -7.89 -0.26 14.83
C ASP A 75 -6.61 0.45 15.27
N ASN A 76 -5.46 -0.17 15.02
CA ASN A 76 -4.17 0.43 15.31
C ASN A 76 -3.90 1.66 14.42
N ALA A 77 -4.24 1.61 13.13
CA ALA A 77 -4.12 2.76 12.24
C ALA A 77 -4.98 3.94 12.73
N ILE A 78 -6.22 3.68 13.13
CA ILE A 78 -7.12 4.69 13.69
C ILE A 78 -6.57 5.26 15.01
N ALA A 79 -6.16 4.40 15.95
CA ALA A 79 -5.62 4.81 17.24
C ALA A 79 -4.35 5.66 17.11
N ASN A 80 -3.52 5.37 16.11
CA ASN A 80 -2.30 6.12 15.80
C ASN A 80 -2.54 7.32 14.86
N LYS A 81 -3.81 7.64 14.56
CA LYS A 81 -4.19 8.78 13.71
C LYS A 81 -3.50 8.73 12.33
N ALA A 82 -3.52 7.57 11.71
CA ALA A 82 -3.02 7.42 10.35
C ALA A 82 -3.68 8.45 9.43
N VAL A 83 -2.92 8.95 8.47
CA VAL A 83 -3.42 9.92 7.48
C VAL A 83 -3.89 9.25 6.20
N GLY A 84 -3.67 7.93 6.07
CA GLY A 84 -4.13 7.11 4.96
C GLY A 84 -3.83 5.63 5.20
N VAL A 85 -4.58 4.77 4.50
CA VAL A 85 -4.39 3.33 4.50
C VAL A 85 -4.31 2.82 3.05
N VAL A 86 -3.29 2.02 2.76
CA VAL A 86 -3.20 1.17 1.56
C VAL A 86 -3.42 -0.27 2.02
N THR A 87 -4.31 -1.01 1.37
CA THR A 87 -4.66 -2.33 1.91
C THR A 87 -5.00 -3.36 0.87
N CYS A 88 -4.61 -4.62 1.15
CA CYS A 88 -5.11 -5.82 0.52
C CYS A 88 -5.81 -6.68 1.58
N ILE A 89 -7.12 -6.90 1.43
CA ILE A 89 -7.97 -7.54 2.44
C ILE A 89 -7.90 -9.08 2.37
N PRO A 90 -7.84 -9.80 3.50
CA PRO A 90 -7.82 -11.27 3.51
C PRO A 90 -9.19 -11.91 3.19
N ASP A 91 -10.29 -11.20 3.43
CA ASP A 91 -11.65 -11.69 3.22
C ASP A 91 -12.53 -10.55 2.68
N GLN A 92 -13.01 -10.71 1.45
CA GLN A 92 -13.80 -9.70 0.74
C GLN A 92 -15.14 -9.38 1.43
N THR A 93 -15.70 -10.30 2.20
CA THR A 93 -16.93 -10.06 2.94
C THR A 93 -16.82 -8.96 4.00
N MET A 94 -15.58 -8.60 4.37
CA MET A 94 -15.29 -7.55 5.34
C MET A 94 -15.08 -6.16 4.71
N SER A 95 -15.11 -6.06 3.37
CA SER A 95 -14.79 -4.80 2.67
C SER A 95 -15.65 -3.63 3.17
N GLY A 96 -16.97 -3.84 3.30
CA GLY A 96 -17.88 -2.81 3.78
C GLY A 96 -17.53 -2.32 5.18
N ALA A 97 -17.35 -3.24 6.12
CA ALA A 97 -17.02 -2.90 7.50
C ALA A 97 -15.65 -2.19 7.63
N ALA A 98 -14.67 -2.60 6.84
CA ALA A 98 -13.35 -1.99 6.84
C ALA A 98 -13.39 -0.54 6.32
N VAL A 99 -14.09 -0.32 5.19
CA VAL A 99 -14.22 1.02 4.60
C VAL A 99 -15.03 1.95 5.51
N GLU A 100 -16.18 1.49 6.05
CA GLU A 100 -16.99 2.25 6.97
C GLU A 100 -16.20 2.71 8.19
N LYS A 101 -15.47 1.80 8.83
CA LYS A 101 -14.66 2.08 10.02
C LYS A 101 -13.57 3.13 9.76
N LEU A 102 -12.89 3.06 8.62
CA LEU A 102 -11.89 4.05 8.22
C LEU A 102 -12.54 5.40 7.87
N ALA A 103 -13.69 5.37 7.18
CA ALA A 103 -14.44 6.58 6.84
C ALA A 103 -14.95 7.33 8.08
N GLU A 104 -15.49 6.61 9.08
CA GLU A 104 -15.88 7.19 10.37
C GLU A 104 -14.73 7.88 11.11
N ALA A 105 -13.49 7.34 10.95
CA ALA A 105 -12.28 7.92 11.49
C ALA A 105 -11.71 9.06 10.61
N GLY A 106 -12.29 9.32 9.43
CA GLY A 106 -11.81 10.31 8.47
C GLY A 106 -10.50 9.92 7.78
N ILE A 107 -10.19 8.62 7.71
CA ILE A 107 -8.96 8.09 7.13
C ILE A 107 -9.25 7.58 5.69
N PRO A 108 -8.66 8.19 4.65
CA PRO A 108 -8.80 7.70 3.29
C PRO A 108 -8.13 6.34 3.12
N VAL A 109 -8.74 5.48 2.29
CA VAL A 109 -8.24 4.14 1.98
C VAL A 109 -8.13 3.92 0.47
N VAL A 110 -7.09 3.21 0.06
CA VAL A 110 -6.89 2.71 -1.31
C VAL A 110 -6.68 1.20 -1.22
N ALA A 111 -7.43 0.46 -2.04
CA ALA A 111 -7.23 -0.97 -2.19
C ALA A 111 -6.06 -1.25 -3.15
N ALA A 112 -5.16 -2.14 -2.75
CA ALA A 112 -4.06 -2.65 -3.58
C ALA A 112 -4.30 -4.14 -3.84
N ASP A 113 -4.00 -4.60 -5.05
CA ASP A 113 -4.19 -5.98 -5.53
C ASP A 113 -5.67 -6.40 -5.56
N ASP A 114 -6.28 -6.71 -4.43
CA ASP A 114 -7.70 -7.03 -4.33
C ASP A 114 -8.55 -5.78 -4.08
N ALA A 115 -9.59 -5.60 -4.88
CA ALA A 115 -10.52 -4.48 -4.71
C ALA A 115 -11.35 -4.63 -3.42
N LEU A 116 -11.63 -3.53 -2.76
CA LEU A 116 -12.66 -3.48 -1.71
C LEU A 116 -14.02 -3.31 -2.36
N GLN A 117 -14.88 -4.32 -2.25
CA GLN A 117 -16.16 -4.38 -2.96
C GLN A 117 -17.31 -4.71 -2.01
N ASP A 118 -18.51 -4.27 -2.38
CA ASP A 118 -19.75 -4.70 -1.73
C ASP A 118 -20.22 -6.08 -2.26
N GLY A 119 -21.36 -6.56 -1.75
CA GLY A 119 -21.94 -7.83 -2.19
C GLY A 119 -22.46 -7.84 -3.63
N ALA A 120 -22.56 -6.69 -4.28
CA ALA A 120 -22.92 -6.55 -5.69
C ALA A 120 -21.67 -6.43 -6.62
N GLY A 121 -20.47 -6.33 -6.03
CA GLY A 121 -19.21 -6.14 -6.77
C GLY A 121 -18.86 -4.69 -7.06
N GLU A 122 -19.59 -3.73 -6.48
CA GLU A 122 -19.30 -2.32 -6.64
C GLU A 122 -18.12 -1.90 -5.76
N LEU A 123 -17.24 -1.04 -6.32
CA LEU A 123 -16.06 -0.57 -5.62
C LEU A 123 -16.43 0.36 -4.46
N LEU A 124 -15.93 0.04 -3.27
CA LEU A 124 -16.11 0.85 -2.05
C LEU A 124 -14.96 1.84 -1.81
N ALA A 125 -13.84 1.66 -2.51
CA ALA A 125 -12.67 2.52 -2.43
C ALA A 125 -11.93 2.55 -3.78
N PRO A 126 -11.09 3.57 -4.05
CA PRO A 126 -10.16 3.54 -5.16
C PRO A 126 -9.32 2.26 -5.13
N TRP A 127 -9.10 1.66 -6.30
CA TRP A 127 -8.41 0.40 -6.44
C TRP A 127 -7.28 0.46 -7.46
N VAL A 128 -6.16 -0.14 -7.10
CA VAL A 128 -5.01 -0.39 -7.98
C VAL A 128 -4.67 -1.88 -7.90
N GLY A 129 -4.84 -2.60 -9.00
CA GLY A 129 -4.59 -4.04 -9.01
C GLY A 129 -4.51 -4.61 -10.42
N ILE A 130 -4.38 -5.93 -10.52
CA ILE A 130 -4.31 -6.65 -11.78
C ILE A 130 -5.70 -7.01 -12.30
N ASN A 131 -5.90 -6.85 -13.61
CA ASN A 131 -7.10 -7.36 -14.26
C ASN A 131 -6.88 -8.82 -14.69
N ALA A 132 -7.15 -9.75 -13.78
CA ALA A 132 -6.97 -11.19 -14.00
C ALA A 132 -7.79 -11.72 -15.18
N TYR A 133 -8.95 -11.13 -15.47
CA TYR A 133 -9.77 -11.50 -16.62
C TYR A 133 -9.02 -11.23 -17.95
N VAL A 134 -8.49 -10.02 -18.11
CA VAL A 134 -7.73 -9.64 -19.32
C VAL A 134 -6.47 -10.49 -19.47
N ILE A 135 -5.78 -10.79 -18.37
CA ILE A 135 -4.62 -11.67 -18.37
C ILE A 135 -5.02 -13.10 -18.82
N GLY A 136 -6.12 -13.62 -18.25
CA GLY A 136 -6.64 -14.94 -18.63
C GLY A 136 -7.07 -15.02 -20.08
N GLU A 137 -7.74 -14.00 -20.61
CA GLU A 137 -8.14 -13.89 -22.01
C GLU A 137 -6.91 -13.88 -22.94
N ALA A 138 -5.90 -13.08 -22.64
CA ALA A 138 -4.67 -13.02 -23.42
C ALA A 138 -3.90 -14.36 -23.42
N ASN A 139 -3.82 -15.02 -22.27
CA ASN A 139 -3.19 -16.33 -22.14
C ASN A 139 -3.96 -17.41 -22.92
N GLY A 140 -5.30 -17.40 -22.83
CA GLY A 140 -6.17 -18.32 -23.56
C GLY A 140 -6.06 -18.16 -25.07
N ALA A 141 -6.05 -16.92 -25.56
CA ALA A 141 -5.87 -16.62 -26.98
C ALA A 141 -4.50 -17.11 -27.49
N TRP A 142 -3.43 -16.80 -26.76
CA TRP A 142 -2.08 -17.27 -27.10
C TRP A 142 -2.01 -18.80 -27.14
N LEU A 143 -2.56 -19.49 -26.13
CA LEU A 143 -2.56 -20.94 -26.06
C LEU A 143 -3.34 -21.58 -27.22
N ALA A 144 -4.48 -20.99 -27.61
CA ALA A 144 -5.27 -21.46 -28.74
C ALA A 144 -4.48 -21.35 -30.06
N GLU A 145 -3.85 -20.18 -30.29
CA GLU A 145 -2.97 -19.99 -31.46
C GLU A 145 -1.80 -20.97 -31.47
N TYR A 146 -1.15 -21.17 -30.35
CA TYR A 146 -0.05 -22.13 -30.20
C TYR A 146 -0.49 -23.57 -30.49
N ALA A 147 -1.65 -24.01 -29.98
CA ALA A 147 -2.20 -25.34 -30.17
C ALA A 147 -2.54 -25.59 -31.66
N ILE A 148 -3.14 -24.61 -32.34
CA ILE A 148 -3.42 -24.68 -33.79
C ILE A 148 -2.12 -24.78 -34.58
N ALA A 149 -1.16 -23.90 -34.34
CA ALA A 149 0.12 -23.86 -35.06
C ALA A 149 0.94 -25.14 -34.92
N ASN A 150 0.79 -25.86 -33.80
CA ASN A 150 1.51 -27.11 -33.51
C ASN A 150 0.66 -28.38 -33.70
N ASN A 151 -0.54 -28.27 -34.28
CA ASN A 151 -1.50 -29.36 -34.51
C ASN A 151 -1.93 -30.13 -33.24
N LEU A 152 -1.90 -29.49 -32.09
CA LEU A 152 -2.26 -30.11 -30.78
C LEU A 152 -3.77 -30.32 -30.62
N VAL A 153 -4.60 -29.59 -31.38
CA VAL A 153 -6.07 -29.67 -31.32
C VAL A 153 -6.62 -30.94 -32.03
N ASN A 154 -5.80 -31.64 -32.81
CA ASN A 154 -6.20 -32.82 -33.61
C ASN A 154 -5.54 -34.09 -33.11
N ASP A 155 -4.88 -34.06 -31.95
CA ASP A 155 -4.29 -35.27 -31.36
C ASP A 155 -5.41 -36.06 -30.66
N PRO A 156 -5.70 -37.34 -31.06
CA PRO A 156 -6.83 -38.11 -30.57
C PRO A 156 -6.65 -38.62 -29.13
#